data_d8a115c3329d6031913b1bcd184595dd
#
_entry.id   d8a115c3329d6031913b1bcd184595dd
#
_cell.length_a   1.000
_cell.length_b   1.000
_cell.length_c   1.000
_cell.angle_alpha   90.00
_cell.angle_beta   90.00
_cell.angle_gamma   90.00
#
_symmetry.space_group_name_H-M   'P 1'
#
loop_
_entity.id
_entity.type
_entity.pdbx_description
1 polymer ?
#
loop_
_entity_poly.entity_id
_entity_poly.type
_entity_poly.pdbx_seq_one_letter_code
_entity_poly.pdbx_strand_id
1 'polypeptide(L)'
;MKAWSPASGRARRESRPVPLRPRAVSQCGDAARPADLVIAIPVCDEIERVVACIDALAATLARRPQAGVVLLVNNSVDASGPTAFCALAACGIKAIVVETTLAPAMATAGWARRLAVDIAARWALPDAVLMTTDADGRVAADRAEANLALLGQGAHLVCGRIATDSAEAALLPVGVAALYDVERAYTALAIELDALLDHRPHDPWPHHGLASGASLAIRACDYRAIGRMPPLPCSKDRAFAALVERHDLCVRHSDAPLVTVSCRLDGRARGGMADAIAARIADPDSLADQRLLPAAITARRATYRRALREAWGAGRDVGHFMSQLGVSAAHAGRAGRARTFGALWAEVEADAVILATARMRPSDLARELPQLHRLVERARSGR
;
A
#
# COMPACT_ATOMS: atom_id res chain seq x y z
N MET A 1 -4.66 11.28 -27.23
CA MET A 1 -3.81 11.47 -26.03
C MET A 1 -3.60 12.97 -25.84
N LYS A 2 -4.33 13.58 -24.89
CA LYS A 2 -4.08 14.98 -24.50
C LYS A 2 -3.14 14.94 -23.29
N ALA A 3 -1.97 15.56 -23.42
CA ALA A 3 -1.04 15.74 -22.32
C ALA A 3 -1.73 16.51 -21.18
N TRP A 4 -1.70 15.93 -19.97
CA TRP A 4 -2.18 16.58 -18.76
C TRP A 4 -1.29 17.78 -18.45
N SER A 5 -1.87 18.97 -18.39
CA SER A 5 -1.25 20.18 -17.88
C SER A 5 -1.88 20.50 -16.51
N PRO A 6 -1.10 20.78 -15.46
CA PRO A 6 -1.68 21.09 -14.16
C PRO A 6 -2.41 22.43 -14.23
N ALA A 7 -3.75 22.37 -14.28
CA ALA A 7 -4.57 23.56 -14.15
C ALA A 7 -4.36 24.17 -12.76
N SER A 8 -4.01 25.45 -12.75
CA SER A 8 -3.88 26.31 -11.58
C SER A 8 -5.21 26.43 -10.82
N GLY A 9 -5.49 25.44 -9.97
CA GLY A 9 -6.64 25.43 -9.06
C GLY A 9 -6.16 25.56 -7.63
N ARG A 10 -6.64 26.57 -6.91
CA ARG A 10 -6.38 26.97 -5.53
C ARG A 10 -5.82 25.84 -4.67
N ALA A 11 -4.58 26.04 -4.18
CA ALA A 11 -3.92 25.18 -3.23
C ALA A 11 -4.90 24.75 -2.12
N ARG A 12 -5.26 23.47 -2.08
CA ARG A 12 -5.88 22.90 -0.88
C ARG A 12 -4.90 23.15 0.25
N ARG A 13 -5.41 23.57 1.42
CA ARG A 13 -4.59 23.73 2.63
C ARG A 13 -3.73 22.46 2.75
N GLU A 14 -2.45 22.59 2.43
CA GLU A 14 -1.45 21.58 2.74
C GLU A 14 -1.61 21.29 4.22
N SER A 15 -1.82 20.03 4.56
CA SER A 15 -1.78 19.64 5.96
C SER A 15 -0.42 20.06 6.48
N ARG A 16 -0.38 21.03 7.40
CA ARG A 16 0.87 21.58 7.95
C ARG A 16 1.78 20.43 8.33
N PRO A 17 3.06 20.46 7.96
CA PRO A 17 3.99 19.42 8.37
C PRO A 17 3.95 19.33 9.90
N VAL A 18 3.75 18.12 10.40
CA VAL A 18 3.79 17.86 11.84
C VAL A 18 5.21 18.19 12.30
N PRO A 19 5.40 19.08 13.30
CA PRO A 19 6.73 19.42 13.77
C PRO A 19 7.34 18.19 14.46
N LEU A 20 8.25 17.51 13.78
CA LEU A 20 9.06 16.45 14.35
C LEU A 20 10.15 17.08 15.24
N ARG A 21 10.29 16.60 16.47
CA ARG A 21 11.40 16.95 17.35
C ARG A 21 12.36 15.76 17.41
N PRO A 22 13.42 15.74 16.60
CA PRO A 22 14.39 14.65 16.64
C PRO A 22 15.18 14.68 17.95
N ARG A 23 15.47 13.51 18.49
CA ARG A 23 16.43 13.31 19.59
C ARG A 23 17.86 13.32 19.06
N ALA A 24 18.03 12.72 17.87
CA ALA A 24 19.29 12.73 17.12
C ALA A 24 19.02 12.69 15.61
N VAL A 25 19.94 13.25 14.85
CA VAL A 25 19.97 13.14 13.39
C VAL A 25 21.41 12.79 13.00
N SER A 26 21.59 11.65 12.37
CA SER A 26 22.88 11.16 11.87
C SER A 26 22.81 11.06 10.34
N GLN A 27 23.93 11.36 9.68
CA GLN A 27 24.05 11.33 8.23
C GLN A 27 25.31 10.62 7.81
N CYS A 28 25.23 9.82 6.74
CA CYS A 28 26.40 9.20 6.11
C CYS A 28 26.33 9.31 4.59
N GLY A 29 27.46 9.10 3.95
CA GLY A 29 27.62 9.37 2.52
C GLY A 29 27.43 10.85 2.18
N ASP A 30 27.12 11.16 0.91
CA ASP A 30 26.87 12.53 0.45
C ASP A 30 25.41 12.96 0.74
N ALA A 31 24.98 12.88 2.00
CA ALA A 31 23.62 13.20 2.41
C ALA A 31 23.28 14.70 2.33
N ALA A 32 24.27 15.56 2.13
CA ALA A 32 24.06 16.99 1.90
C ALA A 32 23.35 17.26 0.57
N ARG A 33 23.51 16.39 -0.42
CA ARG A 33 22.85 16.52 -1.73
C ARG A 33 21.51 15.79 -1.75
N PRO A 34 20.47 16.35 -2.42
CA PRO A 34 19.22 15.64 -2.66
C PRO A 34 19.44 14.31 -3.39
N ALA A 35 18.52 13.37 -3.19
CA ALA A 35 18.56 12.06 -3.83
C ALA A 35 17.51 11.95 -4.95
N ASP A 36 17.83 11.16 -5.99
CA ASP A 36 16.92 10.86 -7.11
C ASP A 36 15.97 9.69 -6.83
N LEU A 37 16.31 8.87 -5.84
CA LEU A 37 15.52 7.79 -5.29
C LEU A 37 15.73 7.73 -3.78
N VAL A 38 14.66 7.65 -2.98
CA VAL A 38 14.78 7.52 -1.53
C VAL A 38 13.92 6.37 -1.03
N ILE A 39 14.55 5.46 -0.27
CA ILE A 39 13.83 4.39 0.44
C ILE A 39 13.59 4.85 1.88
N ALA A 40 12.31 4.95 2.26
CA ALA A 40 11.86 5.39 3.59
C ALA A 40 11.46 4.20 4.46
N ILE A 41 12.04 4.11 5.66
CA ILE A 41 11.93 2.96 6.56
C ILE A 41 11.60 3.44 7.97
N PRO A 42 10.43 3.11 8.53
CA PRO A 42 10.17 3.26 9.96
C PRO A 42 10.84 2.10 10.73
N VAL A 43 11.45 2.41 11.85
CA VAL A 43 12.16 1.46 12.71
C VAL A 43 11.68 1.62 14.15
N CYS A 44 11.35 0.49 14.80
CA CYS A 44 11.01 0.44 16.22
C CYS A 44 11.44 -0.91 16.80
N ASP A 45 12.49 -0.93 17.63
CA ASP A 45 13.03 -2.14 18.27
C ASP A 45 13.34 -3.28 17.27
N GLU A 46 14.18 -2.98 16.26
CA GLU A 46 14.53 -3.90 15.17
C GLU A 46 16.05 -4.21 15.11
N ILE A 47 16.76 -4.15 16.25
CA ILE A 47 18.21 -4.34 16.32
C ILE A 47 18.66 -5.67 15.66
N GLU A 48 17.86 -6.74 15.80
CA GLU A 48 18.19 -8.07 15.28
C GLU A 48 18.02 -8.18 13.75
N ARG A 49 17.24 -7.30 13.12
CA ARG A 49 16.83 -7.43 11.71
C ARG A 49 17.28 -6.30 10.81
N VAL A 50 17.54 -5.14 11.39
CA VAL A 50 17.83 -3.93 10.62
C VAL A 50 19.10 -4.07 9.77
N VAL A 51 20.11 -4.84 10.21
CA VAL A 51 21.34 -5.08 9.44
C VAL A 51 21.03 -5.87 8.17
N ALA A 52 20.30 -6.98 8.26
CA ALA A 52 19.91 -7.78 7.09
C ALA A 52 19.02 -7.00 6.12
N CYS A 53 18.17 -6.09 6.62
CA CYS A 53 17.44 -5.15 5.78
C CYS A 53 18.39 -4.23 5.01
N ILE A 54 19.39 -3.64 5.68
CA ILE A 54 20.36 -2.73 5.06
C ILE A 54 21.23 -3.45 4.03
N ASP A 55 21.66 -4.68 4.29
CA ASP A 55 22.43 -5.48 3.32
C ASP A 55 21.61 -5.70 2.03
N ALA A 56 20.32 -6.00 2.16
CA ALA A 56 19.42 -6.12 1.00
C ALA A 56 19.24 -4.78 0.27
N LEU A 57 19.22 -3.66 1.01
CA LEU A 57 19.18 -2.32 0.39
C LEU A 57 20.48 -2.02 -0.38
N ALA A 58 21.64 -2.39 0.14
CA ALA A 58 22.90 -2.22 -0.55
C ALA A 58 22.89 -2.91 -1.92
N ALA A 59 22.37 -4.14 -1.98
CA ALA A 59 22.25 -4.89 -3.23
C ALA A 59 21.32 -4.19 -4.25
N THR A 60 20.14 -3.74 -3.83
CA THR A 60 19.18 -3.09 -4.75
C THR A 60 19.62 -1.68 -5.17
N LEU A 61 20.45 -0.99 -4.37
CA LEU A 61 20.95 0.35 -4.67
C LEU A 61 22.34 0.36 -5.33
N ALA A 62 22.99 -0.79 -5.51
CA ALA A 62 24.37 -0.88 -6.03
C ALA A 62 24.59 -0.13 -7.37
N ARG A 63 23.53 0.00 -8.19
CA ARG A 63 23.57 0.71 -9.48
C ARG A 63 23.05 2.14 -9.40
N ARG A 64 22.77 2.64 -8.19
CA ARG A 64 22.11 3.94 -7.94
C ARG A 64 22.89 4.81 -6.97
N PRO A 65 24.05 5.34 -7.35
CA PRO A 65 24.93 6.08 -6.43
C PRO A 65 24.32 7.37 -5.87
N GLN A 66 23.26 7.91 -6.52
CA GLN A 66 22.55 9.08 -6.05
C GLN A 66 21.31 8.74 -5.22
N ALA A 67 20.97 7.46 -5.12
CA ALA A 67 19.89 7.02 -4.26
C ALA A 67 20.26 7.14 -2.79
N GLY A 68 19.28 7.23 -1.93
CA GLY A 68 19.49 7.34 -0.49
C GLY A 68 18.44 6.60 0.34
N VAL A 69 18.72 6.49 1.62
CA VAL A 69 17.86 5.84 2.60
C VAL A 69 17.53 6.82 3.72
N VAL A 70 16.26 6.87 4.09
CA VAL A 70 15.79 7.57 5.30
C VAL A 70 15.29 6.53 6.29
N LEU A 71 15.92 6.45 7.46
CA LEU A 71 15.41 5.71 8.60
C LEU A 71 14.79 6.67 9.61
N LEU A 72 13.55 6.40 9.99
CA LEU A 72 12.91 7.05 11.14
C LEU A 72 12.83 6.04 12.29
N VAL A 73 13.75 6.15 13.24
CA VAL A 73 13.77 5.35 14.46
C VAL A 73 12.88 6.02 15.49
N ASN A 74 11.70 5.44 15.73
CA ASN A 74 10.71 6.03 16.62
C ASN A 74 10.44 5.14 17.83
N ASN A 75 10.47 5.73 19.02
CA ASN A 75 10.13 5.07 20.29
C ASN A 75 10.94 3.79 20.57
N SER A 76 12.08 3.59 19.90
CA SER A 76 12.97 2.45 20.17
C SER A 76 13.65 2.61 21.53
N VAL A 77 13.73 1.52 22.25
CA VAL A 77 14.44 1.39 23.53
C VAL A 77 15.75 0.62 23.41
N ASP A 78 15.95 -0.05 22.26
CA ASP A 78 17.17 -0.77 21.90
C ASP A 78 18.15 0.11 21.08
N ALA A 79 19.26 -0.47 20.64
CA ALA A 79 20.29 0.18 19.84
C ALA A 79 20.02 0.15 18.32
N SER A 80 18.77 0.01 17.87
CA SER A 80 18.42 -0.04 16.43
C SER A 80 18.97 1.14 15.63
N GLY A 81 18.90 2.36 16.17
CA GLY A 81 19.39 3.57 15.51
C GLY A 81 20.90 3.55 15.24
N PRO A 82 21.74 3.45 16.28
CA PRO A 82 23.19 3.33 16.12
C PRO A 82 23.61 2.15 15.24
N THR A 83 23.00 0.96 15.42
CA THR A 83 23.29 -0.24 14.63
C THR A 83 22.98 -0.01 13.14
N ALA A 84 21.81 0.55 12.83
CA ALA A 84 21.43 0.88 11.45
C ALA A 84 22.38 1.91 10.84
N PHE A 85 22.76 2.94 11.59
CA PHE A 85 23.70 3.95 11.10
C PHE A 85 25.06 3.35 10.74
N CYS A 86 25.63 2.52 11.61
CA CYS A 86 26.90 1.83 11.36
C CYS A 86 26.80 0.93 10.11
N ALA A 87 25.72 0.16 9.95
CA ALA A 87 25.52 -0.70 8.79
C ALA A 87 25.41 0.09 7.48
N LEU A 88 24.62 1.19 7.46
CA LEU A 88 24.50 2.07 6.30
C LEU A 88 25.83 2.68 5.90
N ALA A 89 26.62 3.15 6.89
CA ALA A 89 27.95 3.71 6.64
C ALA A 89 28.93 2.65 6.10
N ALA A 90 28.91 1.45 6.67
CA ALA A 90 29.76 0.33 6.22
C ALA A 90 29.42 -0.10 4.77
N CYS A 91 28.14 -0.07 4.38
CA CYS A 91 27.71 -0.34 3.01
C CYS A 91 27.95 0.84 2.05
N GLY A 92 28.43 1.99 2.52
CA GLY A 92 28.59 3.18 1.70
C GLY A 92 27.28 3.80 1.20
N ILE A 93 26.16 3.50 1.85
CA ILE A 93 24.84 4.00 1.47
C ILE A 93 24.68 5.43 1.96
N LYS A 94 24.28 6.32 1.06
CA LYS A 94 23.87 7.68 1.38
C LYS A 94 22.59 7.66 2.22
N ALA A 95 22.63 8.18 3.46
CA ALA A 95 21.50 8.03 4.37
C ALA A 95 21.32 9.17 5.37
N ILE A 96 20.06 9.32 5.81
CA ILE A 96 19.64 10.15 6.95
C ILE A 96 18.93 9.24 7.95
N VAL A 97 19.45 9.15 9.17
CA VAL A 97 18.85 8.45 10.30
C VAL A 97 18.32 9.48 11.29
N VAL A 98 17.03 9.44 11.56
CA VAL A 98 16.35 10.35 12.50
C VAL A 98 15.82 9.56 13.66
N GLU A 99 16.29 9.82 14.86
CA GLU A 99 15.78 9.23 16.09
C GLU A 99 14.82 10.19 16.79
N THR A 100 13.66 9.70 17.20
CA THR A 100 12.63 10.51 17.84
C THR A 100 11.78 9.70 18.81
N THR A 101 11.14 10.41 19.73
CA THR A 101 10.05 9.86 20.54
C THR A 101 8.76 10.53 20.10
N LEU A 102 7.88 9.77 19.51
CA LEU A 102 6.54 10.23 19.14
C LEU A 102 5.63 10.21 20.36
N ALA A 103 4.77 11.21 20.47
CA ALA A 103 3.74 11.25 21.51
C ALA A 103 2.80 10.02 21.38
N PRO A 104 2.17 9.55 22.47
CA PRO A 104 1.34 8.33 22.47
C PRO A 104 0.30 8.26 21.34
N ALA A 105 -0.36 9.38 21.03
CA ALA A 105 -1.33 9.44 19.92
C ALA A 105 -0.71 9.29 18.53
N MET A 106 0.60 9.47 18.38
CA MET A 106 1.36 9.37 17.14
C MET A 106 2.32 8.17 17.15
N ALA A 107 2.47 7.46 18.25
CA ALA A 107 3.34 6.29 18.37
C ALA A 107 2.70 5.06 17.69
N THR A 108 2.44 5.16 16.41
CA THR A 108 1.84 4.12 15.57
C THR A 108 2.65 3.90 14.30
N ALA A 109 2.59 2.70 13.73
CA ALA A 109 3.24 2.38 12.46
C ALA A 109 2.77 3.30 11.30
N GLY A 110 1.53 3.81 11.37
CA GLY A 110 1.01 4.76 10.39
C GLY A 110 1.72 6.11 10.44
N TRP A 111 1.86 6.69 11.61
CA TRP A 111 2.59 7.94 11.79
C TRP A 111 4.08 7.78 11.51
N ALA A 112 4.69 6.70 11.98
CA ALA A 112 6.10 6.44 11.72
C ALA A 112 6.39 6.37 10.22
N ARG A 113 5.60 5.60 9.46
CA ARG A 113 5.75 5.50 8.00
C ARG A 113 5.49 6.85 7.31
N ARG A 114 4.40 7.54 7.68
CA ARG A 114 4.09 8.87 7.14
C ARG A 114 5.26 9.82 7.32
N LEU A 115 5.83 9.91 8.52
CA LEU A 115 6.93 10.81 8.83
C LEU A 115 8.22 10.41 8.11
N ALA A 116 8.54 9.12 8.02
CA ALA A 116 9.68 8.63 7.25
C ALA A 116 9.58 9.05 5.77
N VAL A 117 8.42 8.86 5.14
CA VAL A 117 8.18 9.27 3.75
C VAL A 117 8.17 10.79 3.61
N ASP A 118 7.65 11.54 4.58
CA ASP A 118 7.67 13.01 4.57
C ASP A 118 9.11 13.58 4.66
N ILE A 119 10.00 12.94 5.43
CA ILE A 119 11.43 13.28 5.48
C ILE A 119 12.08 12.95 4.14
N ALA A 120 11.83 11.75 3.62
CA ALA A 120 12.33 11.32 2.32
C ALA A 120 11.89 12.29 1.20
N ALA A 121 10.62 12.67 1.19
CA ALA A 121 10.08 13.63 0.20
C ALA A 121 10.70 15.04 0.30
N ARG A 122 11.16 15.46 1.48
CA ARG A 122 11.87 16.75 1.63
C ARG A 122 13.31 16.69 1.11
N TRP A 123 13.96 15.55 1.30
CA TRP A 123 15.34 15.34 0.86
C TRP A 123 15.45 14.97 -0.61
N ALA A 124 14.40 14.43 -1.18
CA ALA A 124 14.34 13.98 -2.57
C ALA A 124 14.30 15.16 -3.57
N LEU A 125 14.90 14.97 -4.74
CA LEU A 125 14.66 15.82 -5.91
C LEU A 125 13.16 15.89 -6.24
N PRO A 126 12.69 16.94 -6.94
CA PRO A 126 11.26 17.07 -7.27
C PRO A 126 10.64 15.85 -7.93
N ASP A 127 11.34 15.26 -8.90
CA ASP A 127 10.88 14.09 -9.68
C ASP A 127 11.43 12.76 -9.17
N ALA A 128 12.08 12.76 -8.01
CA ALA A 128 12.63 11.56 -7.38
C ALA A 128 11.54 10.51 -7.09
N VAL A 129 11.95 9.26 -6.99
CA VAL A 129 11.08 8.17 -6.57
C VAL A 129 11.23 7.93 -5.07
N LEU A 130 10.10 7.89 -4.38
CA LEU A 130 9.98 7.48 -2.99
C LEU A 130 9.56 6.02 -2.94
N MET A 131 10.34 5.19 -2.27
CA MET A 131 10.01 3.79 -2.01
C MET A 131 9.87 3.56 -0.52
N THR A 132 9.10 2.54 -0.14
CA THR A 132 8.95 2.16 1.28
C THR A 132 9.31 0.70 1.48
N THR A 133 9.89 0.39 2.64
CA THR A 133 10.01 -1.00 3.14
C THR A 133 9.88 -1.00 4.66
N ASP A 134 9.82 -2.19 5.25
CA ASP A 134 9.84 -2.40 6.70
C ASP A 134 11.28 -2.73 7.15
N ALA A 135 11.63 -2.44 8.40
CA ALA A 135 12.97 -2.64 8.94
C ALA A 135 13.35 -4.14 9.11
N ASP A 136 12.35 -5.02 9.07
CA ASP A 136 12.48 -6.47 9.06
C ASP A 136 12.32 -7.08 7.66
N GLY A 137 12.19 -6.23 6.63
CA GLY A 137 12.02 -6.64 5.23
C GLY A 137 13.35 -6.77 4.49
N ARG A 138 13.47 -7.79 3.64
CA ARG A 138 14.58 -7.95 2.70
C ARG A 138 14.08 -7.75 1.28
N VAL A 139 14.53 -6.67 0.66
CA VAL A 139 14.16 -6.31 -0.72
C VAL A 139 14.95 -7.14 -1.72
N ALA A 140 14.34 -7.51 -2.84
CA ALA A 140 15.06 -8.16 -3.95
C ALA A 140 16.08 -7.20 -4.59
N ALA A 141 17.18 -7.73 -5.09
CA ALA A 141 18.29 -6.95 -5.65
C ALA A 141 17.88 -6.09 -6.87
N ASP A 142 16.88 -6.51 -7.62
CA ASP A 142 16.34 -5.80 -8.78
C ASP A 142 15.14 -4.89 -8.46
N ARG A 143 14.72 -4.83 -7.18
CA ARG A 143 13.50 -4.13 -6.77
C ARG A 143 13.47 -2.66 -7.17
N ALA A 144 14.60 -1.94 -7.05
CA ALA A 144 14.65 -0.53 -7.44
C ALA A 144 14.38 -0.36 -8.93
N GLU A 145 15.04 -1.15 -9.77
CA GLU A 145 14.88 -1.09 -11.22
C GLU A 145 13.47 -1.52 -11.66
N ALA A 146 12.90 -2.56 -11.04
CA ALA A 146 11.54 -3.00 -11.32
C ALA A 146 10.51 -1.91 -11.03
N ASN A 147 10.62 -1.20 -9.89
CA ASN A 147 9.76 -0.07 -9.58
C ASN A 147 9.91 1.08 -10.58
N LEU A 148 11.15 1.44 -10.92
CA LEU A 148 11.42 2.53 -11.87
C LEU A 148 10.87 2.22 -13.26
N ALA A 149 11.00 0.98 -13.72
CA ALA A 149 10.44 0.53 -14.99
C ALA A 149 8.91 0.68 -15.03
N LEU A 150 8.21 0.25 -13.97
CA LEU A 150 6.74 0.35 -13.89
C LEU A 150 6.27 1.81 -13.81
N LEU A 151 6.95 2.66 -13.03
CA LEU A 151 6.68 4.09 -13.00
C LEU A 151 6.96 4.77 -14.35
N GLY A 152 7.99 4.30 -15.09
CA GLY A 152 8.29 4.74 -16.45
C GLY A 152 7.22 4.33 -17.47
N GLN A 153 6.50 3.24 -17.21
CA GLN A 153 5.36 2.76 -18.02
C GLN A 153 4.03 3.46 -17.70
N GLY A 154 4.04 4.49 -16.86
CA GLY A 154 2.86 5.31 -16.57
C GLY A 154 2.14 4.96 -15.26
N ALA A 155 2.66 4.06 -14.44
CA ALA A 155 2.18 3.91 -13.07
C ALA A 155 2.50 5.17 -12.26
N HIS A 156 1.60 5.58 -11.36
CA HIS A 156 1.82 6.65 -10.39
C HIS A 156 2.17 6.07 -9.01
N LEU A 157 1.50 4.96 -8.63
CA LEU A 157 1.84 4.15 -7.47
C LEU A 157 2.08 2.71 -7.92
N VAL A 158 3.23 2.15 -7.56
CA VAL A 158 3.51 0.73 -7.69
C VAL A 158 3.32 0.04 -6.34
N CYS A 159 2.51 -1.00 -6.33
CA CYS A 159 2.33 -1.92 -5.22
C CYS A 159 3.05 -3.23 -5.58
N GLY A 160 4.24 -3.44 -4.99
CA GLY A 160 5.03 -4.64 -5.21
C GLY A 160 4.58 -5.81 -4.34
N ARG A 161 5.01 -7.01 -4.72
CA ARG A 161 4.71 -8.25 -4.01
C ARG A 161 5.44 -8.32 -2.67
N ILE A 162 4.77 -8.90 -1.69
CA ILE A 162 5.40 -9.36 -0.45
C ILE A 162 5.35 -10.90 -0.39
N ALA A 163 6.43 -11.50 0.09
CA ALA A 163 6.51 -12.92 0.43
C ALA A 163 6.93 -13.07 1.89
N THR A 164 6.47 -14.08 2.57
CA THR A 164 6.95 -14.39 3.93
C THR A 164 8.32 -15.05 3.89
N ASP A 165 9.15 -14.79 4.89
CA ASP A 165 10.39 -15.51 5.08
C ASP A 165 10.12 -17.00 5.30
N SER A 166 10.70 -17.84 4.45
CA SER A 166 10.45 -19.30 4.48
C SER A 166 11.03 -19.97 5.73
N ALA A 167 12.17 -19.47 6.24
CA ALA A 167 12.77 -19.99 7.45
C ALA A 167 11.92 -19.66 8.69
N GLU A 168 11.46 -18.41 8.80
CA GLU A 168 10.54 -18.03 9.87
C GLU A 168 9.17 -18.71 9.74
N ALA A 169 8.65 -18.88 8.51
CA ALA A 169 7.39 -19.58 8.26
C ALA A 169 7.46 -21.04 8.70
N ALA A 170 8.61 -21.68 8.57
CA ALA A 170 8.83 -23.05 9.05
C ALA A 170 8.82 -23.18 10.58
N LEU A 171 9.01 -22.08 11.32
CA LEU A 171 8.93 -22.05 12.78
C LEU A 171 7.51 -21.83 13.31
N LEU A 172 6.56 -21.46 12.45
CA LEU A 172 5.17 -21.33 12.84
C LEU A 172 4.57 -22.70 13.21
N PRO A 173 3.56 -22.75 14.10
CA PRO A 173 2.89 -24.00 14.43
C PRO A 173 2.42 -24.75 13.18
N VAL A 174 2.54 -26.08 13.20
CA VAL A 174 2.14 -26.94 12.08
C VAL A 174 0.68 -26.66 11.69
N GLY A 175 0.45 -26.50 10.40
CA GLY A 175 -0.89 -26.24 9.86
C GLY A 175 -1.29 -24.75 9.76
N VAL A 176 -0.53 -23.79 10.35
CA VAL A 176 -0.88 -22.36 10.25
C VAL A 176 -0.97 -21.91 8.79
N ALA A 177 -0.07 -22.37 7.92
CA ALA A 177 -0.12 -22.04 6.51
C ALA A 177 -1.44 -22.46 5.85
N ALA A 178 -1.95 -23.66 6.21
CA ALA A 178 -3.20 -24.20 5.69
C ALA A 178 -4.43 -23.39 6.13
N LEU A 179 -4.37 -22.69 7.28
CA LEU A 179 -5.44 -21.81 7.75
C LEU A 179 -5.72 -20.63 6.81
N TYR A 180 -4.76 -20.30 5.95
CA TYR A 180 -4.89 -19.23 4.96
C TYR A 180 -5.17 -19.73 3.54
N ASP A 181 -5.21 -21.04 3.29
CA ASP A 181 -5.39 -21.59 1.94
C ASP A 181 -6.69 -21.13 1.30
N VAL A 182 -7.79 -21.16 2.03
CA VAL A 182 -9.10 -20.73 1.55
C VAL A 182 -9.08 -19.23 1.24
N GLU A 183 -8.48 -18.40 2.12
CA GLU A 183 -8.37 -16.96 1.88
C GLU A 183 -7.51 -16.66 0.65
N ARG A 184 -6.41 -17.38 0.46
CA ARG A 184 -5.55 -17.22 -0.73
C ARG A 184 -6.27 -17.56 -2.01
N ALA A 185 -6.95 -18.73 -2.04
CA ALA A 185 -7.71 -19.17 -3.20
C ALA A 185 -8.86 -18.18 -3.53
N TYR A 186 -9.61 -17.78 -2.50
CA TYR A 186 -10.68 -16.80 -2.67
C TYR A 186 -10.18 -15.45 -3.16
N THR A 187 -9.08 -14.96 -2.57
CA THR A 187 -8.45 -13.68 -2.96
C THR A 187 -8.05 -13.69 -4.42
N ALA A 188 -7.36 -14.73 -4.89
CA ALA A 188 -6.92 -14.84 -6.27
C ALA A 188 -8.11 -14.77 -7.25
N LEU A 189 -9.17 -15.54 -7.00
CA LEU A 189 -10.39 -15.54 -7.84
C LEU A 189 -11.15 -14.21 -7.76
N ALA A 190 -11.24 -13.58 -6.59
CA ALA A 190 -11.94 -12.30 -6.43
C ALA A 190 -11.22 -11.18 -7.20
N ILE A 191 -9.89 -11.16 -7.19
CA ILE A 191 -9.09 -10.21 -7.96
C ILE A 191 -9.24 -10.48 -9.47
N GLU A 192 -9.19 -11.75 -9.88
CA GLU A 192 -9.42 -12.11 -11.27
C GLU A 192 -10.80 -11.68 -11.76
N LEU A 193 -11.85 -11.94 -10.97
CA LEU A 193 -13.22 -11.52 -11.31
C LEU A 193 -13.32 -10.00 -11.45
N ASP A 194 -12.72 -9.23 -10.51
CA ASP A 194 -12.68 -7.78 -10.57
C ASP A 194 -12.01 -7.29 -11.87
N ALA A 195 -10.86 -7.88 -12.23
CA ALA A 195 -10.12 -7.53 -13.44
C ALA A 195 -10.86 -7.88 -14.74
N LEU A 196 -11.58 -9.02 -14.77
CA LEU A 196 -12.37 -9.43 -15.93
C LEU A 196 -13.61 -8.55 -16.14
N LEU A 197 -14.27 -8.17 -15.06
CA LEU A 197 -15.51 -7.36 -15.13
C LEU A 197 -15.23 -5.87 -15.28
N ASP A 198 -14.12 -5.38 -14.74
CA ASP A 198 -13.73 -3.97 -14.77
C ASP A 198 -12.27 -3.81 -15.19
N HIS A 199 -12.02 -4.10 -16.47
CA HIS A 199 -10.68 -4.05 -17.05
C HIS A 199 -10.04 -2.66 -16.89
N ARG A 200 -8.83 -2.64 -16.31
CA ARG A 200 -8.00 -1.44 -16.10
C ARG A 200 -6.69 -1.59 -16.89
N PRO A 201 -6.49 -0.89 -18.01
CA PRO A 201 -5.29 -1.03 -18.83
C PRO A 201 -3.97 -0.76 -18.10
N HIS A 202 -4.01 0.11 -17.08
CA HIS A 202 -2.85 0.46 -16.27
C HIS A 202 -2.51 -0.58 -15.20
N ASP A 203 -3.43 -1.51 -14.88
CA ASP A 203 -3.26 -2.58 -13.88
C ASP A 203 -3.77 -3.91 -14.44
N PRO A 204 -3.14 -4.43 -15.53
CA PRO A 204 -3.63 -5.63 -16.20
C PRO A 204 -3.45 -6.89 -15.35
N TRP A 205 -4.43 -7.80 -15.44
CA TRP A 205 -4.32 -9.15 -14.92
C TRP A 205 -3.23 -9.97 -15.67
N PRO A 206 -2.48 -10.87 -15.02
CA PRO A 206 -2.57 -11.24 -13.60
C PRO A 206 -1.79 -10.29 -12.66
N HIS A 207 -2.32 -10.08 -11.45
CA HIS A 207 -1.68 -9.34 -10.37
C HIS A 207 -2.20 -9.76 -8.99
N HIS A 208 -1.48 -9.40 -7.90
CA HIS A 208 -1.86 -9.80 -6.54
C HIS A 208 -2.88 -8.87 -5.85
N GLY A 209 -3.15 -7.67 -6.36
CA GLY A 209 -4.14 -6.71 -5.83
C GLY A 209 -3.90 -6.21 -4.41
N LEU A 210 -2.69 -6.34 -3.87
CA LEU A 210 -2.36 -6.01 -2.48
C LEU A 210 -1.53 -4.73 -2.41
N ALA A 211 -1.91 -3.81 -1.53
CA ALA A 211 -1.07 -2.68 -1.15
C ALA A 211 -0.48 -2.94 0.25
N SER A 212 0.84 -3.04 0.33
CA SER A 212 1.59 -3.22 1.56
C SER A 212 2.66 -2.14 1.70
N GLY A 213 2.78 -1.57 2.90
CA GLY A 213 3.80 -0.60 3.21
C GLY A 213 5.23 -1.09 3.08
N ALA A 214 5.44 -2.40 3.08
CA ALA A 214 6.73 -3.00 2.80
C ALA A 214 7.17 -2.84 1.33
N SER A 215 6.22 -2.64 0.38
CA SER A 215 6.57 -2.60 -1.05
C SER A 215 5.70 -1.60 -1.84
N LEU A 216 5.92 -0.30 -1.60
CA LEU A 216 5.31 0.79 -2.38
C LEU A 216 6.38 1.64 -3.05
N ALA A 217 6.05 2.20 -4.22
CA ALA A 217 6.86 3.22 -4.89
C ALA A 217 5.97 4.27 -5.56
N ILE A 218 6.31 5.56 -5.40
CA ILE A 218 5.57 6.70 -5.94
C ILE A 218 6.54 7.84 -6.26
N ARG A 219 6.23 8.69 -7.24
CA ARG A 219 7.01 9.91 -7.47
C ARG A 219 6.79 10.93 -6.35
N ALA A 220 7.82 11.65 -5.97
CA ALA A 220 7.76 12.66 -4.90
C ALA A 220 6.76 13.78 -5.23
N CYS A 221 6.63 14.18 -6.49
CA CYS A 221 5.64 15.16 -6.94
C CYS A 221 4.21 14.66 -6.72
N ASP A 222 3.90 13.40 -7.10
CA ASP A 222 2.57 12.82 -6.91
C ASP A 222 2.24 12.67 -5.42
N TYR A 223 3.19 12.17 -4.61
CA TYR A 223 3.02 12.04 -3.16
C TYR A 223 2.62 13.36 -2.49
N ARG A 224 3.26 14.47 -2.90
CA ARG A 224 2.94 15.80 -2.38
C ARG A 224 1.57 16.28 -2.88
N ALA A 225 1.27 16.08 -4.16
CA ALA A 225 0.05 16.57 -4.81
C ALA A 225 -1.24 15.94 -4.26
N ILE A 226 -1.20 14.64 -3.93
CA ILE A 226 -2.39 13.92 -3.40
C ILE A 226 -2.64 14.14 -1.90
N GLY A 227 -1.79 14.85 -1.19
CA GLY A 227 -1.95 15.14 0.25
C GLY A 227 -1.26 14.15 1.17
N ARG A 228 -0.35 13.31 0.61
CA ARG A 228 0.55 12.41 1.36
C ARG A 228 -0.17 11.18 1.95
N MET A 229 0.61 10.26 2.53
CA MET A 229 0.08 9.01 3.13
C MET A 229 -0.78 9.29 4.38
N PRO A 230 -1.99 8.71 4.50
CA PRO A 230 -2.81 8.81 5.72
C PRO A 230 -2.12 8.12 6.91
N PRO A 231 -2.00 8.78 8.09
CA PRO A 231 -1.31 8.21 9.25
C PRO A 231 -2.23 7.30 10.08
N LEU A 232 -2.95 6.38 9.42
CA LEU A 232 -3.87 5.45 10.09
C LEU A 232 -3.08 4.40 10.89
N PRO A 233 -3.57 3.97 12.05
CA PRO A 233 -2.89 2.95 12.87
C PRO A 233 -2.77 1.61 12.13
N CYS A 234 -3.79 1.22 11.39
CA CYS A 234 -3.81 0.03 10.54
C CYS A 234 -4.40 0.36 9.16
N SER A 235 -4.21 -0.53 8.16
CA SER A 235 -4.71 -0.37 6.78
C SER A 235 -4.27 0.93 6.07
N LYS A 236 -3.24 1.60 6.57
CA LYS A 236 -2.70 2.87 6.03
C LYS A 236 -2.27 2.75 4.58
N ASP A 237 -1.71 1.60 4.21
CA ASP A 237 -1.16 1.34 2.89
C ASP A 237 -2.28 1.20 1.85
N ARG A 238 -3.37 0.53 2.21
CA ARG A 238 -4.60 0.46 1.41
C ARG A 238 -5.28 1.81 1.28
N ALA A 239 -5.36 2.54 2.38
CA ALA A 239 -5.91 3.90 2.37
C ALA A 239 -5.08 4.84 1.49
N PHE A 240 -3.76 4.60 1.41
CA PHE A 240 -2.88 5.35 0.52
C PHE A 240 -3.12 5.00 -0.94
N ALA A 241 -3.22 3.72 -1.30
CA ALA A 241 -3.58 3.30 -2.66
C ALA A 241 -4.96 3.86 -3.08
N ALA A 242 -5.96 3.77 -2.20
CA ALA A 242 -7.28 4.36 -2.44
C ALA A 242 -7.22 5.89 -2.59
N LEU A 243 -6.32 6.57 -1.87
CA LEU A 243 -6.11 8.02 -2.03
C LEU A 243 -5.53 8.35 -3.42
N VAL A 244 -4.60 7.54 -3.92
CA VAL A 244 -4.05 7.66 -5.29
C VAL A 244 -5.16 7.49 -6.32
N GLU A 245 -5.97 6.43 -6.20
CA GLU A 245 -7.10 6.16 -7.09
C GLU A 245 -8.17 7.28 -7.03
N ARG A 246 -8.42 7.88 -5.87
CA ARG A 246 -9.33 9.04 -5.73
C ARG A 246 -8.90 10.25 -6.55
N HIS A 247 -7.64 10.35 -6.94
CA HIS A 247 -7.11 11.42 -7.78
C HIS A 247 -7.01 11.00 -9.27
N ASP A 248 -7.61 9.86 -9.65
CA ASP A 248 -7.52 9.23 -10.98
C ASP A 248 -6.07 8.95 -11.40
N LEU A 249 -5.18 8.72 -10.43
CA LEU A 249 -3.81 8.30 -10.65
C LEU A 249 -3.73 6.76 -10.73
N CYS A 250 -2.86 6.26 -11.61
CA CYS A 250 -2.75 4.84 -11.91
C CYS A 250 -2.01 4.07 -10.79
N VAL A 251 -2.72 3.19 -10.11
CA VAL A 251 -2.14 2.19 -9.20
C VAL A 251 -1.83 0.93 -10.01
N ARG A 252 -0.59 0.45 -9.91
CA ARG A 252 -0.11 -0.76 -10.58
C ARG A 252 0.33 -1.79 -9.57
N HIS A 253 -0.26 -2.98 -9.60
CA HIS A 253 0.21 -4.14 -8.84
C HIS A 253 1.16 -4.97 -9.70
N SER A 254 2.27 -5.45 -9.12
CA SER A 254 3.25 -6.24 -9.86
C SER A 254 4.02 -7.17 -8.92
N ASP A 255 4.32 -8.36 -9.41
CA ASP A 255 5.14 -9.34 -8.71
C ASP A 255 6.65 -9.04 -8.80
N ALA A 256 7.07 -8.19 -9.76
CA ALA A 256 8.48 -7.90 -9.99
C ALA A 256 9.15 -7.17 -8.83
N PRO A 257 8.59 -6.10 -8.20
CA PRO A 257 9.18 -5.51 -7.02
C PRO A 257 8.89 -6.36 -5.77
N LEU A 258 9.71 -7.38 -5.52
CA LEU A 258 9.53 -8.31 -4.41
C LEU A 258 10.21 -7.84 -3.13
N VAL A 259 9.52 -8.06 -2.00
CA VAL A 259 10.08 -7.92 -0.64
C VAL A 259 9.74 -9.15 0.19
N THR A 260 10.75 -9.76 0.80
CA THR A 260 10.55 -10.81 1.79
C THR A 260 10.36 -10.16 3.16
N VAL A 261 9.25 -10.47 3.83
CA VAL A 261 8.89 -9.90 5.15
C VAL A 261 8.92 -10.97 6.23
N SER A 262 9.18 -10.55 7.46
CA SER A 262 9.10 -11.41 8.64
C SER A 262 7.66 -11.86 8.90
N CYS A 263 7.49 -13.11 9.33
CA CYS A 263 6.22 -13.65 9.82
C CYS A 263 6.26 -14.00 11.32
N ARG A 264 7.12 -13.32 12.08
CA ARG A 264 7.20 -13.44 13.54
C ARG A 264 5.84 -13.18 14.21
N LEU A 265 5.62 -13.81 15.36
CA LEU A 265 4.38 -13.62 16.16
C LEU A 265 4.46 -12.42 17.11
N ASP A 266 5.68 -11.92 17.39
CA ASP A 266 5.92 -10.71 18.20
C ASP A 266 6.08 -9.49 17.29
N GLY A 267 4.96 -8.94 16.84
CA GLY A 267 4.92 -7.78 15.94
C GLY A 267 5.03 -6.44 16.67
N ARG A 268 5.67 -5.46 16.02
CA ARG A 268 5.81 -4.08 16.54
C ARG A 268 4.62 -3.18 16.16
N ALA A 269 3.77 -3.62 15.22
CA ALA A 269 2.62 -2.86 14.72
C ALA A 269 1.30 -3.50 15.16
N ARG A 270 0.53 -2.83 15.99
CA ARG A 270 -0.83 -3.28 16.35
C ARG A 270 -1.72 -3.39 15.12
N GLY A 271 -2.47 -4.49 15.01
CA GLY A 271 -3.31 -4.81 13.85
C GLY A 271 -2.50 -5.19 12.60
N GLY A 272 -1.21 -5.53 12.76
CA GLY A 272 -0.32 -5.98 11.70
C GLY A 272 -0.41 -7.49 11.44
N MET A 273 0.57 -8.00 10.69
CA MET A 273 0.65 -9.43 10.30
C MET A 273 0.74 -10.35 11.52
N ALA A 274 1.55 -10.02 12.52
CA ALA A 274 1.70 -10.81 13.74
C ALA A 274 0.38 -11.00 14.48
N ASP A 275 -0.38 -9.90 14.67
CA ASP A 275 -1.69 -9.96 15.32
C ASP A 275 -2.69 -10.79 14.50
N ALA A 276 -2.65 -10.68 13.17
CA ALA A 276 -3.50 -11.47 12.28
C ALA A 276 -3.18 -12.96 12.36
N ILE A 277 -1.90 -13.33 12.39
CA ILE A 277 -1.46 -14.73 12.55
C ILE A 277 -1.86 -15.25 13.94
N ALA A 278 -1.60 -14.49 15.00
CA ALA A 278 -1.98 -14.88 16.36
C ALA A 278 -3.50 -15.07 16.51
N ALA A 279 -4.29 -14.15 15.95
CA ALA A 279 -5.76 -14.29 15.94
C ALA A 279 -6.22 -15.55 15.20
N ARG A 280 -5.58 -15.89 14.08
CA ARG A 280 -5.90 -17.08 13.29
C ARG A 280 -5.50 -18.37 14.00
N ILE A 281 -4.39 -18.37 14.73
CA ILE A 281 -3.97 -19.50 15.57
C ILE A 281 -4.96 -19.72 16.71
N ALA A 282 -5.42 -18.63 17.37
CA ALA A 282 -6.36 -18.70 18.48
C ALA A 282 -7.78 -19.10 18.03
N ASP A 283 -8.23 -18.60 16.88
CA ASP A 283 -9.52 -18.92 16.26
C ASP A 283 -9.33 -19.08 14.75
N PRO A 284 -9.25 -20.34 14.26
CA PRO A 284 -9.12 -20.64 12.82
C PRO A 284 -10.21 -20.02 11.96
N ASP A 285 -11.37 -19.74 12.51
CA ASP A 285 -12.49 -19.06 11.82
C ASP A 285 -12.61 -17.58 12.20
N SER A 286 -11.55 -16.95 12.74
CA SER A 286 -11.51 -15.52 13.01
C SER A 286 -11.75 -14.71 11.72
N LEU A 287 -12.18 -13.44 11.85
CA LEU A 287 -12.57 -12.62 10.70
C LEU A 287 -11.46 -12.54 9.63
N ALA A 288 -11.83 -12.83 8.40
CA ALA A 288 -10.98 -12.72 7.22
C ALA A 288 -10.66 -11.24 6.88
N ASP A 289 -9.79 -11.02 5.89
CA ASP A 289 -9.48 -9.66 5.42
C ASP A 289 -10.78 -8.96 4.98
N GLN A 290 -10.94 -7.70 5.40
CA GLN A 290 -12.15 -6.91 5.11
C GLN A 290 -12.39 -6.64 3.61
N ARG A 291 -11.42 -6.90 2.74
CA ARG A 291 -11.57 -6.79 1.27
C ARG A 291 -12.29 -7.99 0.66
N LEU A 292 -12.34 -9.10 1.39
CA LEU A 292 -12.99 -10.30 0.91
C LEU A 292 -14.50 -10.13 1.11
N LEU A 293 -15.18 -9.99 -0.01
CA LEU A 293 -16.61 -9.74 -0.11
C LEU A 293 -17.30 -11.00 -0.66
N PRO A 294 -18.60 -11.21 -0.37
CA PRO A 294 -19.38 -12.25 -1.05
C PRO A 294 -19.22 -12.17 -2.57
N ALA A 295 -19.19 -13.31 -3.24
CA ALA A 295 -18.93 -13.40 -4.68
C ALA A 295 -19.87 -12.50 -5.51
N ALA A 296 -21.15 -12.45 -5.15
CA ALA A 296 -22.14 -11.60 -5.81
C ALA A 296 -21.86 -10.11 -5.59
N ILE A 297 -21.39 -9.70 -4.41
CA ILE A 297 -21.03 -8.30 -4.12
C ILE A 297 -19.77 -7.92 -4.88
N THR A 298 -18.76 -8.80 -4.95
CA THR A 298 -17.54 -8.59 -5.75
C THR A 298 -17.89 -8.33 -7.21
N ALA A 299 -18.72 -9.19 -7.82
CA ALA A 299 -19.16 -9.00 -9.21
C ALA A 299 -19.95 -7.70 -9.39
N ARG A 300 -20.90 -7.43 -8.50
CA ARG A 300 -21.75 -6.22 -8.56
C ARG A 300 -20.92 -4.94 -8.46
N ARG A 301 -19.98 -4.90 -7.51
CA ARG A 301 -19.06 -3.79 -7.31
C ARG A 301 -18.26 -3.47 -8.58
N ALA A 302 -17.64 -4.49 -9.19
CA ALA A 302 -16.86 -4.33 -10.41
C ALA A 302 -17.74 -3.84 -11.59
N THR A 303 -18.91 -4.46 -11.79
CA THR A 303 -19.84 -4.11 -12.86
C THR A 303 -20.34 -2.67 -12.75
N TYR A 304 -20.77 -2.24 -11.57
CA TYR A 304 -21.25 -0.86 -11.38
C TYR A 304 -20.10 0.16 -11.45
N ARG A 305 -18.92 -0.17 -10.95
CA ARG A 305 -17.76 0.72 -11.07
C ARG A 305 -17.38 0.96 -12.54
N ARG A 306 -17.40 -0.08 -13.35
CA ARG A 306 -17.17 0.03 -14.80
C ARG A 306 -18.27 0.88 -15.48
N ALA A 307 -19.54 0.56 -15.24
CA ALA A 307 -20.65 1.29 -15.87
C ALA A 307 -20.66 2.77 -15.49
N LEU A 308 -20.40 3.09 -14.23
CA LEU A 308 -20.26 4.48 -13.77
C LEU A 308 -19.05 5.18 -14.39
N ARG A 309 -17.91 4.49 -14.56
CA ARG A 309 -16.73 5.06 -15.22
C ARG A 309 -17.00 5.39 -16.68
N GLU A 310 -17.67 4.48 -17.40
CA GLU A 310 -18.06 4.70 -18.79
C GLU A 310 -19.08 5.85 -18.91
N ALA A 311 -20.06 5.94 -18.02
CA ALA A 311 -21.01 7.05 -18.00
C ALA A 311 -20.33 8.39 -17.69
N TRP A 312 -19.47 8.42 -16.67
CA TRP A 312 -18.67 9.59 -16.29
C TRP A 312 -17.78 10.08 -17.43
N GLY A 313 -17.03 9.16 -18.05
CA GLY A 313 -16.14 9.48 -19.17
C GLY A 313 -16.87 9.99 -20.41
N ALA A 314 -18.12 9.59 -20.60
CA ALA A 314 -19.01 10.06 -21.66
C ALA A 314 -19.79 11.35 -21.29
N GLY A 315 -19.57 11.92 -20.11
CA GLY A 315 -20.29 13.10 -19.63
C GLY A 315 -21.79 12.87 -19.38
N ARG A 316 -22.23 11.61 -19.22
CA ARG A 316 -23.63 11.26 -18.95
C ARG A 316 -23.98 11.50 -17.48
N ASP A 317 -25.26 11.73 -17.21
CA ASP A 317 -25.74 11.81 -15.83
C ASP A 317 -25.55 10.46 -15.10
N VAL A 318 -24.90 10.52 -13.95
CA VAL A 318 -24.65 9.36 -13.09
C VAL A 318 -25.65 9.24 -11.92
N GLY A 319 -26.58 10.20 -11.80
CA GLY A 319 -27.59 10.24 -10.72
C GLY A 319 -28.47 9.00 -10.69
N HIS A 320 -28.85 8.50 -11.87
CA HIS A 320 -29.62 7.26 -12.00
C HIS A 320 -28.88 6.04 -11.41
N PHE A 321 -27.59 5.89 -11.67
CA PHE A 321 -26.79 4.81 -11.08
C PHE A 321 -26.69 4.92 -9.56
N MET A 322 -26.51 6.13 -9.04
CA MET A 322 -26.45 6.37 -7.60
C MET A 322 -27.77 6.00 -6.91
N SER A 323 -28.91 6.33 -7.55
CA SER A 323 -30.23 5.93 -7.07
C SER A 323 -30.41 4.41 -7.05
N GLN A 324 -30.04 3.71 -8.14
CA GLN A 324 -30.10 2.24 -8.21
C GLN A 324 -29.21 1.55 -7.15
N LEU A 325 -28.07 2.15 -6.82
CA LEU A 325 -27.17 1.66 -5.80
C LEU A 325 -27.65 1.95 -4.37
N GLY A 326 -28.70 2.74 -4.21
CA GLY A 326 -29.23 3.16 -2.91
C GLY A 326 -28.30 4.13 -2.18
N VAL A 327 -27.59 4.99 -2.92
CA VAL A 327 -26.71 6.02 -2.35
C VAL A 327 -27.57 7.16 -1.80
N SER A 328 -27.33 7.58 -0.55
CA SER A 328 -28.05 8.67 0.09
C SER A 328 -27.84 10.01 -0.63
N ALA A 329 -28.80 10.93 -0.50
CA ALA A 329 -28.72 12.27 -1.09
C ALA A 329 -27.44 13.03 -0.65
N ALA A 330 -26.97 12.82 0.57
CA ALA A 330 -25.75 13.46 1.07
C ALA A 330 -24.51 12.99 0.31
N HIS A 331 -24.32 11.67 0.12
CA HIS A 331 -23.22 11.10 -0.65
C HIS A 331 -23.37 11.39 -2.15
N ALA A 332 -24.56 11.27 -2.72
CA ALA A 332 -24.84 11.64 -4.10
C ALA A 332 -24.50 13.12 -4.39
N GLY A 333 -24.83 14.03 -3.47
CA GLY A 333 -24.44 15.43 -3.57
C GLY A 333 -22.92 15.67 -3.49
N ARG A 334 -22.16 14.87 -2.74
CA ARG A 334 -20.69 14.91 -2.74
C ARG A 334 -20.11 14.32 -4.01
N ALA A 335 -20.64 13.17 -4.45
CA ALA A 335 -20.25 12.53 -5.70
C ALA A 335 -20.47 13.45 -6.92
N GLY A 336 -21.60 14.18 -6.97
CA GLY A 336 -21.90 15.15 -8.03
C GLY A 336 -20.94 16.36 -8.07
N ARG A 337 -20.22 16.64 -6.98
CA ARG A 337 -19.15 17.66 -6.92
C ARG A 337 -17.76 17.12 -7.14
N ALA A 338 -17.60 15.82 -7.38
CA ALA A 338 -16.32 15.21 -7.64
C ALA A 338 -15.69 15.78 -8.92
N ARG A 339 -14.36 15.91 -8.91
CA ARG A 339 -13.57 16.35 -10.07
C ARG A 339 -12.86 15.20 -10.78
N THR A 340 -12.87 14.03 -10.16
CA THR A 340 -12.23 12.79 -10.61
C THR A 340 -13.23 11.67 -10.47
N PHE A 341 -13.13 10.66 -11.34
CA PHE A 341 -13.97 9.47 -11.23
C PHE A 341 -13.70 8.73 -9.91
N GLY A 342 -12.44 8.63 -9.51
CA GLY A 342 -12.06 7.97 -8.25
C GLY A 342 -12.67 8.66 -7.02
N ALA A 343 -12.81 9.99 -7.02
CA ALA A 343 -13.48 10.70 -5.94
C ALA A 343 -15.01 10.45 -5.93
N LEU A 344 -15.62 10.37 -7.10
CA LEU A 344 -17.04 10.00 -7.25
C LEU A 344 -17.27 8.57 -6.74
N TRP A 345 -16.47 7.62 -7.22
CA TRP A 345 -16.59 6.21 -6.84
C TRP A 345 -16.42 6.01 -5.32
N ALA A 346 -15.47 6.69 -4.70
CA ALA A 346 -15.28 6.61 -3.27
C ALA A 346 -16.50 7.05 -2.44
N GLU A 347 -17.26 8.06 -2.90
CA GLU A 347 -18.51 8.46 -2.25
C GLU A 347 -19.63 7.43 -2.48
N VAL A 348 -19.69 6.84 -3.66
CA VAL A 348 -20.65 5.79 -3.99
C VAL A 348 -20.37 4.53 -3.17
N GLU A 349 -19.12 4.05 -3.18
CA GLU A 349 -18.71 2.83 -2.48
C GLU A 349 -18.90 2.91 -0.96
N ALA A 350 -18.71 4.09 -0.39
CA ALA A 350 -18.86 4.31 1.05
C ALA A 350 -20.31 4.20 1.56
N ASP A 351 -21.34 4.34 0.69
CA ASP A 351 -22.73 4.49 1.11
C ASP A 351 -23.73 3.62 0.32
N ALA A 352 -23.27 2.97 -0.76
CA ALA A 352 -24.12 2.15 -1.61
C ALA A 352 -24.73 0.96 -0.87
N VAL A 353 -26.04 1.01 -0.58
CA VAL A 353 -26.74 -0.03 0.20
C VAL A 353 -26.59 -1.41 -0.41
N ILE A 354 -26.65 -1.52 -1.75
CA ILE A 354 -26.55 -2.82 -2.43
C ILE A 354 -25.14 -3.40 -2.47
N LEU A 355 -24.13 -2.64 -2.03
CA LEU A 355 -22.74 -3.08 -1.86
C LEU A 355 -22.41 -3.35 -0.39
N ALA A 356 -23.30 -3.03 0.53
CA ALA A 356 -23.10 -3.26 1.96
C ALA A 356 -23.09 -4.76 2.28
N THR A 357 -22.14 -5.17 3.13
CA THR A 357 -22.02 -6.55 3.58
C THR A 357 -21.32 -6.63 4.95
N ALA A 358 -21.55 -7.71 5.67
CA ALA A 358 -20.79 -8.05 6.86
C ALA A 358 -19.39 -8.57 6.48
N ARG A 359 -18.46 -8.48 7.42
CA ARG A 359 -17.14 -9.12 7.27
C ARG A 359 -17.30 -10.64 7.24
N MET A 360 -16.55 -11.27 6.36
CA MET A 360 -16.57 -12.73 6.17
C MET A 360 -15.57 -13.43 7.11
N ARG A 361 -15.81 -14.72 7.29
CA ARG A 361 -14.93 -15.67 7.97
C ARG A 361 -14.42 -16.70 6.95
N PRO A 362 -13.35 -17.45 7.20
CA PRO A 362 -12.91 -18.54 6.32
C PRO A 362 -14.01 -19.53 5.97
N SER A 363 -14.86 -19.88 6.94
CA SER A 363 -16.04 -20.74 6.69
C SER A 363 -17.04 -20.12 5.71
N ASP A 364 -17.22 -18.79 5.73
CA ASP A 364 -18.06 -18.10 4.75
C ASP A 364 -17.41 -18.11 3.37
N LEU A 365 -16.09 -17.85 3.30
CA LEU A 365 -15.33 -17.90 2.05
C LEU A 365 -15.39 -19.28 1.40
N ALA A 366 -15.25 -20.35 2.20
CA ALA A 366 -15.35 -21.72 1.72
C ALA A 366 -16.73 -22.02 1.09
N ARG A 367 -17.82 -21.47 1.68
CA ARG A 367 -19.18 -21.60 1.13
C ARG A 367 -19.39 -20.81 -0.16
N GLU A 368 -18.77 -19.64 -0.24
CA GLU A 368 -18.87 -18.72 -1.41
C GLU A 368 -17.96 -19.15 -2.59
N LEU A 369 -16.90 -19.90 -2.33
CA LEU A 369 -15.88 -20.27 -3.32
C LEU A 369 -16.47 -20.90 -4.60
N PRO A 370 -17.43 -21.85 -4.55
CA PRO A 370 -18.03 -22.42 -5.76
C PRO A 370 -18.80 -21.37 -6.59
N GLN A 371 -19.45 -20.40 -5.95
CA GLN A 371 -20.14 -19.33 -6.66
C GLN A 371 -19.13 -18.40 -7.33
N LEU A 372 -18.04 -18.05 -6.64
CA LEU A 372 -16.97 -17.21 -7.18
C LEU A 372 -16.34 -17.86 -8.43
N HIS A 373 -16.05 -19.17 -8.38
CA HIS A 373 -15.58 -19.93 -9.55
C HIS A 373 -16.53 -19.79 -10.75
N ARG A 374 -17.83 -20.04 -10.54
CA ARG A 374 -18.83 -19.92 -11.61
C ARG A 374 -18.87 -18.50 -12.23
N LEU A 375 -18.71 -17.47 -11.41
CA LEU A 375 -18.70 -16.07 -11.90
C LEU A 375 -17.45 -15.80 -12.72
N VAL A 376 -16.27 -16.28 -12.29
CA VAL A 376 -15.01 -16.16 -13.04
C VAL A 376 -15.12 -16.88 -14.40
N GLU A 377 -15.62 -18.11 -14.43
CA GLU A 377 -15.80 -18.86 -15.68
C GLU A 377 -16.75 -18.15 -16.65
N ARG A 378 -17.87 -17.61 -16.16
CA ARG A 378 -18.78 -16.79 -16.99
C ARG A 378 -18.08 -15.54 -17.52
N ALA A 379 -17.34 -14.83 -16.69
CA ALA A 379 -16.64 -13.64 -17.10
C ALA A 379 -15.55 -13.95 -18.16
N ARG A 380 -14.81 -15.08 -18.02
CA ARG A 380 -13.84 -15.55 -19.03
C ARG A 380 -14.51 -15.90 -20.36
N SER A 381 -15.70 -16.48 -20.32
CA SER A 381 -16.44 -16.88 -21.55
C SER A 381 -17.22 -15.71 -22.20
N GLY A 382 -17.19 -14.52 -21.64
CA GLY A 382 -17.93 -13.36 -22.13
C GLY A 382 -19.46 -13.47 -22.03
N ARG A 383 -19.98 -14.33 -21.15
CA ARG A 383 -21.40 -14.63 -20.99
C ARG A 383 -21.97 -13.99 -19.71
#